data_644af72db1e4bb8bff2f9a7d4dccd549
#
_entry.id   644af72db1e4bb8bff2f9a7d4dccd549
#
_cell.length_a   1.000
_cell.length_b   1.000
_cell.length_c   1.000
_cell.angle_alpha   90.00
_cell.angle_beta   90.00
_cell.angle_gamma   90.00
#
_symmetry.space_group_name_H-M   'P 1'
#
loop_
_entity.id
_entity.type
_entity.pdbx_description
1 polymer ?
#
loop_
_entity_poly.entity_id
_entity_poly.type
_entity_poly.pdbx_seq_one_letter_code
_entity_poly.pdbx_strand_id
1 'polypeptide(L)'
;DYVLVAIGRRPYTEGLGLEKVGIALDERKRIPTNAHFQTAVPNIYAIGDVIAGPMLAHKAEEEGVAVAELLAGQHPHVDYDTIPGVVYTHPEVATVGKTE
;
A
#
# COMPACT_ATOMS: atom_id res chain seq x y z
N ASP A 1 -1.41 25.57 27.56
CA ASP A 1 -0.98 24.24 27.20
C ASP A 1 -1.62 23.82 25.87
N TYR A 2 -0.94 22.95 25.13
CA TYR A 2 -1.40 22.47 23.82
C TYR A 2 -1.35 20.96 23.78
N VAL A 3 -2.27 20.33 23.01
CA VAL A 3 -2.27 18.90 22.75
C VAL A 3 -2.21 18.70 21.22
N LEU A 4 -1.20 17.95 20.76
CA LEU A 4 -1.07 17.55 19.36
C LEU A 4 -1.53 16.11 19.22
N VAL A 5 -2.54 15.86 18.36
CA VAL A 5 -2.98 14.53 17.96
C VAL A 5 -2.57 14.32 16.51
N ALA A 6 -1.57 13.45 16.31
CA ALA A 6 -0.98 13.16 14.99
C ALA A 6 -0.76 11.66 14.83
N ILE A 7 -1.80 10.87 15.13
CA ILE A 7 -1.75 9.41 15.18
C ILE A 7 -2.32 8.77 13.91
N GLY A 8 -1.48 8.00 13.24
CA GLY A 8 -1.88 7.11 12.16
C GLY A 8 -2.25 7.80 10.84
N ARG A 9 -2.49 6.96 9.87
CA ARG A 9 -2.98 7.29 8.52
C ARG A 9 -4.13 6.35 8.17
N ARG A 10 -4.98 6.78 7.30
CA ARG A 10 -6.03 5.95 6.69
C ARG A 10 -6.00 6.11 5.18
N PRO A 11 -6.39 5.07 4.41
CA PRO A 11 -6.50 5.20 2.96
C PRO A 11 -7.54 6.26 2.60
N TYR A 12 -7.24 7.06 1.59
CA TYR A 12 -8.18 8.03 1.03
C TYR A 12 -8.74 7.49 -0.28
N THR A 13 -9.91 6.90 -0.21
CA THR A 13 -10.60 6.24 -1.33
C THR A 13 -11.91 6.94 -1.74
N GLU A 14 -12.23 8.07 -1.12
CA GLU A 14 -13.43 8.84 -1.40
C GLU A 14 -13.35 9.51 -2.77
N GLY A 15 -14.46 9.50 -3.50
CA GLY A 15 -14.57 10.19 -4.79
C GLY A 15 -13.91 9.48 -5.98
N LEU A 16 -13.39 8.27 -5.79
CA LEU A 16 -12.82 7.47 -6.89
C LEU A 16 -13.87 6.80 -7.77
N GLY A 17 -15.14 6.78 -7.35
CA GLY A 17 -16.22 6.15 -8.11
C GLY A 17 -16.13 4.61 -8.13
N LEU A 18 -15.52 4.01 -7.11
CA LEU A 18 -15.29 2.56 -7.01
C LEU A 18 -16.60 1.76 -7.08
N GLU A 19 -17.67 2.30 -6.51
CA GLU A 19 -19.01 1.72 -6.55
C GLU A 19 -19.56 1.61 -7.98
N LYS A 20 -19.16 2.51 -8.89
CA LYS A 20 -19.59 2.50 -10.30
C LYS A 20 -18.98 1.36 -11.10
N VAL A 21 -17.85 0.85 -10.66
CA VAL A 21 -17.14 -0.27 -11.30
C VAL A 21 -17.26 -1.57 -10.49
N GLY A 22 -18.02 -1.56 -9.39
CA GLY A 22 -18.28 -2.74 -8.59
C GLY A 22 -17.15 -3.14 -7.64
N ILE A 23 -16.29 -2.20 -7.26
CA ILE A 23 -15.22 -2.43 -6.27
C ILE A 23 -15.74 -2.03 -4.88
N ALA A 24 -15.85 -3.01 -3.98
CA ALA A 24 -16.17 -2.81 -2.58
C ALA A 24 -14.89 -2.64 -1.74
N LEU A 25 -14.93 -1.69 -0.80
CA LEU A 25 -13.83 -1.49 0.16
C LEU A 25 -13.91 -2.49 1.31
N ASP A 26 -12.77 -2.80 1.90
CA ASP A 26 -12.71 -3.60 3.12
C ASP A 26 -13.14 -2.78 4.37
N GLU A 27 -13.12 -3.42 5.54
CA GLU A 27 -13.50 -2.81 6.83
C GLU A 27 -12.64 -1.59 7.19
N ARG A 28 -11.41 -1.52 6.67
CA ARG A 28 -10.47 -0.43 6.88
C ARG A 28 -10.47 0.60 5.75
N LYS A 29 -11.48 0.56 4.88
CA LYS A 29 -11.61 1.44 3.71
C LYS A 29 -10.51 1.31 2.68
N ARG A 30 -9.87 0.13 2.60
CA ARG A 30 -8.85 -0.20 1.61
C ARG A 30 -9.49 -0.90 0.43
N ILE A 31 -8.82 -0.83 -0.72
CA ILE A 31 -9.19 -1.57 -1.92
C ILE A 31 -8.62 -2.99 -1.81
N PRO A 32 -9.45 -4.04 -1.75
CA PRO A 32 -8.96 -5.41 -1.74
C PRO A 32 -8.28 -5.77 -3.07
N THR A 33 -7.11 -6.41 -2.99
CA THR A 33 -6.37 -6.89 -4.16
C THR A 33 -5.92 -8.33 -3.96
N ASN A 34 -5.68 -9.03 -5.08
CA ASN A 34 -5.00 -10.31 -5.06
C ASN A 34 -3.46 -10.13 -5.02
N ALA A 35 -2.72 -11.25 -5.08
CA ALA A 35 -1.25 -11.23 -5.08
C ALA A 35 -0.62 -10.53 -6.30
N HIS A 36 -1.40 -10.23 -7.32
CA HIS A 36 -0.98 -9.52 -8.52
C HIS A 36 -1.51 -8.08 -8.59
N PHE A 37 -1.89 -7.51 -7.45
CA PHE A 37 -2.43 -6.15 -7.32
C PHE A 37 -3.74 -5.91 -8.07
N GLN A 38 -4.39 -6.95 -8.60
CA GLN A 38 -5.68 -6.83 -9.27
C GLN A 38 -6.79 -6.66 -8.23
N THR A 39 -7.72 -5.76 -8.53
CA THR A 39 -8.97 -5.60 -7.78
C THR A 39 -9.99 -6.66 -8.19
N ALA A 40 -11.22 -6.55 -7.70
CA ALA A 40 -12.33 -7.38 -8.16
C ALA A 40 -12.63 -7.19 -9.67
N VAL A 41 -12.15 -6.12 -10.28
CA VAL A 41 -12.26 -5.84 -11.71
C VAL A 41 -10.92 -6.14 -12.37
N PRO A 42 -10.81 -7.14 -13.27
CA PRO A 42 -9.52 -7.69 -13.74
C PRO A 42 -8.57 -6.70 -14.43
N ASN A 43 -9.08 -5.63 -15.01
CA ASN A 43 -8.28 -4.60 -15.67
C ASN A 43 -8.01 -3.36 -14.80
N ILE A 44 -8.36 -3.44 -13.50
CA ILE A 44 -8.09 -2.37 -12.53
C ILE A 44 -7.16 -2.92 -11.46
N TYR A 45 -6.05 -2.24 -11.26
CA TYR A 45 -5.03 -2.55 -10.27
C TYR A 45 -5.00 -1.46 -9.19
N ALA A 46 -4.61 -1.83 -7.99
CA ALA A 46 -4.42 -0.88 -6.89
C ALA A 46 -3.11 -1.19 -6.16
N ILE A 47 -2.37 -0.14 -5.81
CA ILE A 47 -1.08 -0.19 -5.13
C ILE A 47 -0.97 0.90 -4.07
N GLY A 48 0.05 0.83 -3.24
CA GLY A 48 0.40 1.89 -2.28
C GLY A 48 -0.54 1.95 -1.08
N ASP A 49 -0.82 3.16 -0.63
CA ASP A 49 -1.52 3.42 0.62
C ASP A 49 -3.01 3.03 0.60
N VAL A 50 -3.58 2.80 -0.58
CA VAL A 50 -5.00 2.43 -0.72
C VAL A 50 -5.26 0.93 -0.59
N ILE A 51 -4.21 0.11 -0.52
CA ILE A 51 -4.30 -1.34 -0.31
C ILE A 51 -3.78 -1.76 1.07
N ALA A 52 -3.79 -3.06 1.35
CA ALA A 52 -3.25 -3.62 2.59
C ALA A 52 -1.72 -3.47 2.67
N GLY A 53 -1.20 -3.38 3.89
CA GLY A 53 0.23 -3.25 4.17
C GLY A 53 0.62 -1.90 4.76
N PRO A 54 1.91 -1.66 5.02
CA PRO A 54 2.39 -0.41 5.56
C PRO A 54 2.24 0.74 4.55
N MET A 55 1.90 1.93 5.04
CA MET A 55 1.77 3.14 4.24
C MET A 55 3.12 3.83 4.10
N LEU A 56 3.93 3.36 3.15
CA LEU A 56 5.29 3.79 2.92
C LEU A 56 5.51 4.08 1.42
N ALA A 57 6.15 5.20 1.11
CA ALA A 57 6.38 5.62 -0.27
C ALA A 57 7.18 4.58 -1.07
N HIS A 58 8.27 4.06 -0.48
CA HIS A 58 9.12 3.06 -1.13
C HIS A 58 8.40 1.71 -1.35
N LYS A 59 7.45 1.32 -0.47
CA LYS A 59 6.57 0.18 -0.74
C LYS A 59 5.72 0.42 -1.99
N ALA A 60 5.11 1.60 -2.09
CA ALA A 60 4.29 1.96 -3.23
C ALA A 60 5.08 2.01 -4.55
N GLU A 61 6.34 2.46 -4.50
CA GLU A 61 7.25 2.47 -5.65
C GLU A 61 7.57 1.05 -6.12
N GLU A 62 7.94 0.14 -5.22
CA GLU A 62 8.19 -1.27 -5.55
C GLU A 62 6.95 -1.97 -6.13
N GLU A 63 5.78 -1.72 -5.55
CA GLU A 63 4.51 -2.25 -6.08
C GLU A 63 4.20 -1.68 -7.47
N GLY A 64 4.51 -0.40 -7.71
CA GLY A 64 4.34 0.24 -9.02
C GLY A 64 5.20 -0.38 -10.10
N VAL A 65 6.48 -0.65 -9.80
CA VAL A 65 7.40 -1.37 -10.69
C VAL A 65 6.86 -2.78 -10.96
N ALA A 66 6.46 -3.49 -9.91
CA ALA A 66 5.93 -4.85 -10.03
C ALA A 66 4.68 -4.92 -10.92
N VAL A 67 3.75 -3.97 -10.81
CA VAL A 67 2.58 -3.92 -11.70
C VAL A 67 2.98 -3.64 -13.14
N ALA A 68 3.92 -2.73 -13.38
CA ALA A 68 4.40 -2.43 -14.72
C ALA A 68 5.07 -3.65 -15.37
N GLU A 69 5.91 -4.36 -14.64
CA GLU A 69 6.54 -5.60 -15.08
C GLU A 69 5.52 -6.71 -15.35
N LEU A 70 4.52 -6.86 -14.48
CA LEU A 70 3.43 -7.82 -14.65
C LEU A 70 2.66 -7.55 -15.95
N LEU A 71 2.32 -6.30 -16.23
CA LEU A 71 1.63 -5.89 -17.44
C LEU A 71 2.49 -6.09 -18.71
N ALA A 72 3.81 -6.03 -18.55
CA ALA A 72 4.77 -6.35 -19.62
C ALA A 72 5.00 -7.86 -19.82
N GLY A 73 4.29 -8.72 -19.09
CA GLY A 73 4.40 -10.18 -19.20
C GLY A 73 5.55 -10.80 -18.41
N GLN A 74 6.13 -10.04 -17.48
CA GLN A 74 7.18 -10.53 -16.57
C GLN A 74 6.55 -11.17 -15.31
N HIS A 75 7.39 -11.76 -14.45
CA HIS A 75 6.98 -12.36 -13.18
C HIS A 75 7.67 -11.63 -12.01
N PRO A 76 7.19 -10.43 -11.64
CA PRO A 76 7.77 -9.65 -10.56
C PRO A 76 7.49 -10.29 -9.20
N HIS A 77 8.38 -9.99 -8.24
CA HIS A 77 8.20 -10.34 -6.84
C HIS A 77 8.54 -9.13 -5.97
N VAL A 78 7.63 -8.76 -5.09
CA VAL A 78 7.88 -7.74 -4.06
C VAL A 78 8.16 -8.47 -2.75
N ASP A 79 9.37 -8.31 -2.22
CA ASP A 79 9.76 -8.87 -0.94
C ASP A 79 9.44 -7.86 0.18
N TYR A 80 8.27 -8.03 0.80
CA TYR A 80 7.81 -7.16 1.88
C TYR A 80 8.67 -7.24 3.15
N ASP A 81 9.42 -8.32 3.34
CA ASP A 81 10.31 -8.48 4.50
C ASP A 81 11.57 -7.57 4.40
N THR A 82 11.88 -7.10 3.20
CA THR A 82 13.03 -6.20 2.96
C THR A 82 12.63 -4.72 2.87
N ILE A 83 11.35 -4.39 3.03
CA ILE A 83 10.88 -3.01 3.05
C ILE A 83 11.19 -2.39 4.41
N PRO A 84 12.07 -1.37 4.49
CA PRO A 84 12.43 -0.75 5.76
C PRO A 84 11.31 0.11 6.34
N GLY A 85 11.15 0.06 7.65
CA GLY A 85 10.38 1.04 8.42
C GLY A 85 11.30 2.10 9.00
N VAL A 86 10.93 3.38 8.87
CA VAL A 86 11.74 4.49 9.37
C VAL A 86 10.88 5.44 10.18
N VAL A 87 11.41 5.86 11.35
CA VAL A 87 10.86 6.94 12.17
C VAL A 87 11.85 8.10 12.11
N TYR A 88 11.45 9.19 11.47
CA TYR A 88 12.30 10.36 11.19
C TYR A 88 12.39 11.31 12.38
N THR A 89 12.79 10.77 13.52
CA THR A 89 13.07 11.53 14.75
C THR A 89 14.55 11.91 14.83
N HIS A 90 14.94 12.60 15.88
CA HIS A 90 16.33 12.86 16.17
C HIS A 90 16.66 12.34 17.59
N PRO A 91 17.43 11.22 17.72
CA PRO A 91 17.98 10.39 16.64
C PRO A 91 16.89 9.62 15.86
N GLU A 92 17.20 9.30 14.61
CA GLU A 92 16.35 8.53 13.72
C GLU A 92 16.38 7.03 14.07
N VAL A 93 15.26 6.34 13.87
CA VAL A 93 15.17 4.89 14.06
C VAL A 93 14.74 4.24 12.75
N ALA A 94 15.50 3.27 12.26
CA ALA A 94 15.17 2.47 11.10
C ALA A 94 15.27 0.98 11.41
N THR A 95 14.35 0.21 10.82
CA THR A 95 14.28 -1.25 10.97
C THR A 95 14.01 -1.91 9.64
N VAL A 96 14.53 -3.12 9.43
CA VAL A 96 14.23 -3.97 8.28
C VAL A 96 14.28 -5.43 8.69
N GLY A 97 13.46 -6.27 8.07
CA GLY A 97 13.39 -7.69 8.34
C GLY A 97 12.37 -8.09 9.39
N LYS A 98 12.43 -9.36 9.78
CA LYS A 98 11.50 -9.96 10.75
C LYS A 98 11.98 -9.75 12.18
N THR A 99 11.04 -9.57 13.10
CA THR A 99 11.29 -9.65 14.54
C THR A 99 11.37 -11.12 14.98
N GLU A 100 12.11 -11.39 16.06
CA GLU A 100 12.14 -12.70 16.70
C GLU A 100 10.80 -13.09 17.31
#